data_3c8b07198f83d0dc2745da3e62d92cd1
#
_entry.id   3c8b07198f83d0dc2745da3e62d92cd1
#
_cell.length_a   1.000
_cell.length_b   1.000
_cell.length_c   1.000
_cell.angle_alpha   90.00
_cell.angle_beta   90.00
_cell.angle_gamma   90.00
#
_symmetry.space_group_name_H-M   'P 1'
#
loop_
_entity.id
_entity.type
_entity.pdbx_description
1 polymer ?
#
loop_
_entity_poly.entity_id
_entity_poly.type
_entity_poly.pdbx_seq_one_letter_code
_entity_poly.pdbx_strand_id
1 'polypeptide(L)'
;MSISKILRFDFEQETRDSLRQVFLHPLACGCRLLRLLSHDDKKKRWLLLRSLAQGLPDRIAGEYLQEIENLSAFSPDEYPVFPYPYSDREPVQVETGLDRKRRLPYVLHKGRPLFGRRGQSLRDVEWYYRWYVEEEGLLGTGRRIKTPHSYVDGDFKVEEGDVVVDIGCSDALFAFDNAEIAGQIYLFESWKRWRPALEASFDPFREKTHLFSRAVSDKTGKRDIRLCDAVREPDSSHYFIKMDIEGGERAVIASSADFLRRNKVKLSCCVYHRQDDAEAISAMLKGLGFTSRYSDGYMLPLFNDIVCPYFRHGVIYARNF
;
A
#
# COMPACT_ATOMS: atom_id res chain seq x y z
N MET A 1 -25.79 10.86 -0.82
CA MET A 1 -26.80 10.65 0.28
C MET A 1 -26.48 11.66 1.36
N SER A 2 -27.42 12.50 1.79
CA SER A 2 -27.10 13.56 2.76
C SER A 2 -26.80 12.97 4.14
N ILE A 3 -25.94 13.62 4.93
CA ILE A 3 -25.61 13.27 6.32
C ILE A 3 -26.89 13.05 7.13
N SER A 4 -27.98 13.83 6.85
CA SER A 4 -29.28 13.69 7.50
C SER A 4 -29.96 12.31 7.29
N LYS A 5 -29.64 11.58 6.22
CA LYS A 5 -30.18 10.22 6.00
C LYS A 5 -29.38 9.15 6.75
N ILE A 6 -28.08 9.38 6.96
CA ILE A 6 -27.22 8.48 7.76
C ILE A 6 -27.65 8.53 9.24
N LEU A 7 -28.13 9.69 9.70
CA LEU A 7 -28.51 9.97 11.09
C LEU A 7 -29.87 9.38 11.53
N ARG A 8 -30.64 8.75 10.65
CA ARG A 8 -31.95 8.13 10.99
C ARG A 8 -31.82 6.70 11.57
N PHE A 9 -30.63 6.18 11.71
CA PHE A 9 -30.41 4.89 12.38
C PHE A 9 -30.24 5.07 13.88
N ASP A 10 -30.72 4.10 14.68
CA ASP A 10 -30.68 4.13 16.14
C ASP A 10 -29.24 4.20 16.67
N PHE A 11 -28.81 5.41 17.02
CA PHE A 11 -27.57 5.67 17.72
C PHE A 11 -27.84 5.90 19.21
N GLU A 12 -26.94 5.46 20.09
CA GLU A 12 -26.94 5.81 21.50
C GLU A 12 -26.90 7.34 21.69
N GLN A 13 -27.39 7.84 22.83
CA GLN A 13 -27.55 9.28 23.10
C GLN A 13 -26.25 10.08 22.91
N GLU A 14 -25.14 9.53 23.35
CA GLU A 14 -23.79 10.13 23.25
C GLU A 14 -23.34 10.32 21.79
N THR A 15 -23.72 9.40 20.92
CA THR A 15 -23.47 9.49 19.46
C THR A 15 -24.35 10.55 18.83
N ARG A 16 -25.59 10.74 19.29
CA ARG A 16 -26.51 11.78 18.81
C ARG A 16 -26.02 13.19 19.14
N ASP A 17 -25.47 13.39 20.35
CA ASP A 17 -24.94 14.70 20.75
C ASP A 17 -23.63 15.03 20.00
N SER A 18 -22.79 14.02 19.74
CA SER A 18 -21.61 14.17 18.87
C SER A 18 -22.00 14.50 17.43
N LEU A 19 -23.10 13.92 16.91
CA LEU A 19 -23.65 14.22 15.59
C LEU A 19 -24.18 15.65 15.48
N ARG A 20 -24.81 16.19 16.53
CA ARG A 20 -25.23 17.61 16.56
C ARG A 20 -24.04 18.55 16.46
N GLN A 21 -22.92 18.25 17.11
CA GLN A 21 -21.70 19.05 17.02
C GLN A 21 -21.02 18.96 15.63
N VAL A 22 -21.20 17.86 14.87
CA VAL A 22 -20.73 17.76 13.48
C VAL A 22 -21.38 18.82 12.58
N PHE A 23 -22.66 19.17 12.82
CA PHE A 23 -23.34 20.25 12.08
C PHE A 23 -22.81 21.65 12.41
N LEU A 24 -22.28 21.83 13.62
CA LEU A 24 -21.77 23.13 14.07
C LEU A 24 -20.28 23.32 13.72
N HIS A 25 -19.52 22.21 13.68
CA HIS A 25 -18.06 22.20 13.38
C HIS A 25 -17.67 20.95 12.55
N PRO A 26 -18.05 20.88 11.26
CA PRO A 26 -17.97 19.65 10.47
C PRO A 26 -16.56 19.06 10.37
N LEU A 27 -15.52 19.90 10.31
CA LEU A 27 -14.14 19.42 10.16
C LEU A 27 -13.55 18.79 11.43
N ALA A 28 -13.86 19.36 12.60
CA ALA A 28 -13.31 18.87 13.89
C ALA A 28 -14.09 17.66 14.43
N CYS A 29 -15.38 17.58 14.17
CA CYS A 29 -16.27 16.57 14.74
C CYS A 29 -16.42 15.34 13.85
N GLY A 30 -16.24 15.44 12.52
CA GLY A 30 -16.31 14.32 11.60
C GLY A 30 -15.33 13.20 11.93
N CYS A 31 -14.09 13.57 12.26
CA CYS A 31 -13.06 12.59 12.68
C CYS A 31 -13.40 11.91 14.01
N ARG A 32 -14.00 12.64 14.95
CA ARG A 32 -14.45 12.07 16.21
C ARG A 32 -15.56 11.05 15.99
N LEU A 33 -16.49 11.34 15.10
CA LEU A 33 -17.57 10.44 14.73
C LEU A 33 -17.08 9.17 14.04
N LEU A 34 -16.09 9.27 13.12
CA LEU A 34 -15.47 8.10 12.50
C LEU A 34 -14.83 7.16 13.52
N ARG A 35 -14.29 7.70 14.63
CA ARG A 35 -13.71 6.90 15.72
C ARG A 35 -14.77 6.25 16.62
N LEU A 36 -15.96 6.84 16.71
CA LEU A 36 -17.07 6.31 17.53
C LEU A 36 -17.81 5.15 16.83
N LEU A 37 -17.75 5.06 15.49
CA LEU A 37 -18.33 3.93 14.76
C LEU A 37 -17.44 2.71 14.94
N SER A 38 -18.05 1.57 15.32
CA SER A 38 -17.32 0.33 15.54
C SER A 38 -16.61 -0.15 14.26
N HIS A 39 -15.52 -0.92 14.41
CA HIS A 39 -14.80 -1.53 13.29
C HIS A 39 -15.69 -2.43 12.43
N ASP A 40 -16.76 -3.00 13.02
CA ASP A 40 -17.69 -3.89 12.34
C ASP A 40 -18.64 -3.15 11.40
N ASP A 41 -18.72 -1.81 11.50
CA ASP A 41 -19.61 -0.99 10.67
C ASP A 41 -18.86 -0.26 9.55
N LYS A 42 -18.04 -1.00 8.80
CA LYS A 42 -17.23 -0.46 7.69
C LYS A 42 -18.04 0.36 6.70
N LYS A 43 -19.27 -0.08 6.38
CA LYS A 43 -20.15 0.62 5.44
C LYS A 43 -20.53 2.02 5.94
N LYS A 44 -20.93 2.15 7.22
CA LYS A 44 -21.30 3.46 7.79
C LYS A 44 -20.11 4.40 7.89
N ARG A 45 -18.94 3.86 8.34
CA ARG A 45 -17.69 4.63 8.40
C ARG A 45 -17.31 5.16 7.03
N TRP A 46 -17.42 4.33 6.02
CA TRP A 46 -17.13 4.69 4.65
C TRP A 46 -18.07 5.78 4.11
N LEU A 47 -19.39 5.61 4.26
CA LEU A 47 -20.37 6.60 3.83
C LEU A 47 -20.15 7.97 4.51
N LEU A 48 -19.79 7.95 5.79
CA LEU A 48 -19.45 9.16 6.51
C LEU A 48 -18.17 9.80 5.98
N LEU A 49 -17.10 9.02 5.79
CA LEU A 49 -15.84 9.51 5.23
C LEU A 49 -16.04 10.14 3.86
N ARG A 50 -16.79 9.47 2.97
CA ARG A 50 -17.15 9.99 1.65
C ARG A 50 -17.90 11.33 1.76
N SER A 51 -18.88 11.41 2.64
CA SER A 51 -19.64 12.65 2.84
C SER A 51 -18.77 13.79 3.37
N LEU A 52 -17.82 13.48 4.25
CA LEU A 52 -16.86 14.47 4.78
C LEU A 52 -15.89 14.94 3.70
N ALA A 53 -15.38 14.04 2.87
CA ALA A 53 -14.49 14.35 1.75
C ALA A 53 -15.20 15.24 0.71
N GLN A 54 -16.45 14.92 0.37
CA GLN A 54 -17.26 15.72 -0.55
C GLN A 54 -17.68 17.08 0.02
N GLY A 55 -17.67 17.25 1.34
CA GLY A 55 -18.00 18.49 2.05
C GLY A 55 -16.78 19.30 2.48
N LEU A 56 -15.61 19.09 1.89
CA LEU A 56 -14.42 19.89 2.18
C LEU A 56 -14.64 21.37 1.80
N PRO A 57 -14.16 22.32 2.62
CA PRO A 57 -14.19 23.74 2.28
C PRO A 57 -13.40 24.04 1.00
N ASP A 58 -13.84 24.98 0.19
CA ASP A 58 -13.25 25.36 -1.10
C ASP A 58 -11.73 25.60 -1.04
N ARG A 59 -11.25 26.23 0.03
CA ARG A 59 -9.83 26.50 0.25
C ARG A 59 -8.96 25.23 0.35
N ILE A 60 -9.56 24.09 0.67
CA ILE A 60 -8.89 22.78 0.77
C ILE A 60 -9.29 21.91 -0.42
N ALA A 61 -10.56 21.96 -0.80
CA ALA A 61 -11.13 21.16 -1.88
C ALA A 61 -10.42 21.38 -3.22
N GLY A 62 -9.85 22.57 -3.46
CA GLY A 62 -9.13 22.90 -4.70
C GLY A 62 -8.01 21.93 -5.07
N GLU A 63 -7.34 21.37 -4.07
CA GLU A 63 -6.27 20.38 -4.27
C GLU A 63 -6.82 18.99 -4.67
N TYR A 64 -8.05 18.66 -4.28
CA TYR A 64 -8.68 17.33 -4.40
C TYR A 64 -9.91 17.34 -5.31
N LEU A 65 -10.06 18.35 -6.18
CA LEU A 65 -11.27 18.53 -6.99
C LEU A 65 -11.60 17.31 -7.82
N GLN A 66 -10.62 16.72 -8.49
CA GLN A 66 -10.82 15.53 -9.31
C GLN A 66 -11.31 14.34 -8.49
N GLU A 67 -10.70 14.09 -7.33
CA GLU A 67 -11.06 13.01 -6.44
C GLU A 67 -12.47 13.20 -5.87
N ILE A 68 -12.83 14.44 -5.48
CA ILE A 68 -14.15 14.80 -4.95
C ILE A 68 -15.23 14.62 -6.03
N GLU A 69 -14.97 15.09 -7.25
CA GLU A 69 -15.89 14.93 -8.39
C GLU A 69 -16.07 13.45 -8.72
N ASN A 70 -14.99 12.70 -8.80
CA ASN A 70 -15.03 11.27 -9.08
C ASN A 70 -15.84 10.50 -8.02
N LEU A 71 -15.73 10.86 -6.73
CA LEU A 71 -16.52 10.22 -5.68
C LEU A 71 -18.04 10.26 -5.96
N SER A 72 -18.49 11.26 -6.68
CA SER A 72 -19.93 11.40 -7.03
C SER A 72 -20.39 10.37 -8.05
N ALA A 73 -19.49 9.85 -8.88
CA ALA A 73 -19.77 8.83 -9.91
C ALA A 73 -19.89 7.41 -9.34
N PHE A 74 -19.32 7.15 -8.16
CA PHE A 74 -19.41 5.83 -7.54
C PHE A 74 -20.74 5.57 -6.86
N SER A 75 -21.23 4.33 -6.88
CA SER A 75 -22.44 3.97 -6.17
C SER A 75 -22.28 4.13 -4.64
N PRO A 76 -23.39 4.33 -3.90
CA PRO A 76 -23.31 4.41 -2.43
C PRO A 76 -22.73 3.15 -1.75
N ASP A 77 -22.77 2.00 -2.43
CA ASP A 77 -22.30 0.72 -1.90
C ASP A 77 -20.84 0.40 -2.28
N GLU A 78 -20.24 1.23 -3.14
CA GLU A 78 -18.83 1.10 -3.50
C GLU A 78 -17.92 1.80 -2.51
N TYR A 79 -16.73 1.22 -2.28
CA TYR A 79 -15.67 1.75 -1.40
C TYR A 79 -14.44 2.14 -2.23
N PRO A 80 -14.49 3.25 -3.00
CA PRO A 80 -13.35 3.64 -3.83
C PRO A 80 -12.21 4.21 -2.98
N VAL A 81 -11.38 3.32 -2.41
CA VAL A 81 -10.10 3.71 -1.79
C VAL A 81 -9.26 4.49 -2.80
N PHE A 82 -9.38 4.12 -4.08
CA PHE A 82 -8.80 4.81 -5.22
C PHE A 82 -9.93 5.51 -5.98
N PRO A 83 -10.18 6.82 -5.75
CA PRO A 83 -11.34 7.54 -6.29
C PRO A 83 -11.14 7.93 -7.76
N TYR A 84 -10.85 6.97 -8.62
CA TYR A 84 -10.62 7.15 -10.05
C TYR A 84 -11.44 6.15 -10.86
N PRO A 85 -12.01 6.57 -12.02
CA PRO A 85 -12.68 5.65 -12.92
C PRO A 85 -11.69 4.67 -13.56
N TYR A 86 -12.23 3.59 -14.09
CA TYR A 86 -11.44 2.69 -14.92
C TYR A 86 -11.08 3.34 -16.26
N SER A 87 -9.90 3.04 -16.76
CA SER A 87 -9.49 3.30 -18.14
C SER A 87 -10.06 2.25 -19.08
N ASP A 88 -9.83 2.42 -20.37
CA ASP A 88 -10.25 1.47 -21.42
C ASP A 88 -9.40 0.17 -21.44
N ARG A 89 -8.52 -0.04 -20.48
CA ARG A 89 -7.71 -1.26 -20.40
C ARG A 89 -8.57 -2.46 -20.09
N GLU A 90 -8.39 -3.53 -20.87
CA GLU A 90 -9.08 -4.79 -20.64
C GLU A 90 -8.69 -5.42 -19.29
N PRO A 91 -9.62 -6.13 -18.63
CA PRO A 91 -9.33 -6.89 -17.43
C PRO A 91 -8.23 -7.92 -17.64
N VAL A 92 -7.38 -8.11 -16.65
CA VAL A 92 -6.32 -9.13 -16.68
C VAL A 92 -6.96 -10.52 -16.75
N GLN A 93 -6.50 -11.33 -17.72
CA GLN A 93 -6.84 -12.74 -17.73
C GLN A 93 -6.04 -13.47 -16.66
N VAL A 94 -6.72 -14.17 -15.76
CA VAL A 94 -6.09 -14.85 -14.62
C VAL A 94 -6.31 -16.34 -14.73
N GLU A 95 -5.22 -17.08 -14.81
CA GLU A 95 -5.23 -18.54 -14.74
C GLU A 95 -4.79 -18.96 -13.33
N THR A 96 -5.59 -19.83 -12.70
CA THR A 96 -5.35 -20.33 -11.35
C THR A 96 -5.19 -21.84 -11.33
N GLY A 97 -4.47 -22.34 -10.34
CA GLY A 97 -4.29 -23.77 -10.14
C GLY A 97 -3.94 -24.14 -8.71
N LEU A 98 -3.89 -25.44 -8.45
CA LEU A 98 -3.50 -26.02 -7.15
C LEU A 98 -2.33 -26.97 -7.34
N ASP A 99 -1.19 -26.64 -6.73
CA ASP A 99 -0.10 -27.61 -6.56
C ASP A 99 -0.50 -28.63 -5.48
N ARG A 100 -0.89 -29.83 -5.90
CA ARG A 100 -1.35 -30.89 -5.00
C ARG A 100 -0.25 -31.40 -4.08
N LYS A 101 1.00 -31.38 -4.49
CA LYS A 101 2.15 -31.85 -3.70
C LYS A 101 2.46 -30.84 -2.57
N ARG A 102 2.52 -29.55 -2.90
CA ARG A 102 2.74 -28.48 -1.92
C ARG A 102 1.46 -28.12 -1.14
N ARG A 103 0.29 -28.46 -1.68
CA ARG A 103 -1.04 -28.06 -1.18
C ARG A 103 -1.19 -26.56 -1.11
N LEU A 104 -0.72 -25.86 -2.16
CA LEU A 104 -0.75 -24.42 -2.31
C LEU A 104 -1.53 -24.03 -3.58
N PRO A 105 -2.50 -23.13 -3.48
CA PRO A 105 -3.11 -22.51 -4.65
C PRO A 105 -2.12 -21.54 -5.29
N TYR A 106 -2.26 -21.27 -6.59
CA TYR A 106 -1.45 -20.29 -7.29
C TYR A 106 -2.25 -19.57 -8.38
N VAL A 107 -1.72 -18.42 -8.81
CA VAL A 107 -2.05 -17.76 -10.08
C VAL A 107 -0.84 -17.84 -11.00
N LEU A 108 -1.07 -17.89 -12.31
CA LEU A 108 0.02 -17.72 -13.28
C LEU A 108 0.30 -16.22 -13.48
N HIS A 109 1.47 -15.79 -13.06
CA HIS A 109 2.01 -14.47 -13.35
C HIS A 109 3.11 -14.58 -14.40
N LYS A 110 2.90 -14.00 -15.58
CA LYS A 110 3.83 -14.13 -16.72
C LYS A 110 4.21 -15.59 -17.01
N GLY A 111 3.20 -16.50 -16.93
CA GLY A 111 3.37 -17.94 -17.19
C GLY A 111 4.03 -18.75 -16.05
N ARG A 112 4.29 -18.15 -14.90
CA ARG A 112 4.88 -18.80 -13.74
C ARG A 112 3.93 -18.79 -12.53
N PRO A 113 3.93 -19.85 -11.70
CA PRO A 113 3.05 -19.92 -10.55
C PRO A 113 3.53 -18.99 -9.43
N LEU A 114 2.74 -17.97 -9.12
CA LEU A 114 2.82 -17.19 -7.90
C LEU A 114 1.88 -17.81 -6.88
N PHE A 115 2.44 -18.36 -5.80
CA PHE A 115 1.69 -19.16 -4.85
C PHE A 115 1.00 -18.30 -3.78
N GLY A 116 -0.25 -18.66 -3.49
CA GLY A 116 -0.98 -18.16 -2.33
C GLY A 116 -0.73 -19.02 -1.08
N ARG A 117 -1.19 -18.53 0.06
CA ARG A 117 -1.04 -19.21 1.36
C ARG A 117 -1.88 -20.49 1.45
N ARG A 118 -1.43 -21.43 2.27
CA ARG A 118 -2.29 -22.57 2.64
C ARG A 118 -3.62 -22.11 3.20
N GLY A 119 -4.69 -22.75 2.73
CA GLY A 119 -6.06 -22.47 3.15
C GLY A 119 -6.76 -21.36 2.36
N GLN A 120 -6.08 -20.64 1.46
CA GLN A 120 -6.76 -19.82 0.48
C GLN A 120 -7.40 -20.72 -0.59
N SER A 121 -8.57 -20.32 -1.06
CA SER A 121 -9.20 -20.93 -2.22
C SER A 121 -8.59 -20.39 -3.53
N LEU A 122 -8.87 -21.04 -4.67
CA LEU A 122 -8.50 -20.51 -5.98
C LEU A 122 -9.14 -19.16 -6.24
N ARG A 123 -10.39 -18.98 -5.79
CA ARG A 123 -11.11 -17.70 -5.89
C ARG A 123 -10.43 -16.59 -5.07
N ASP A 124 -9.90 -16.91 -3.87
CA ASP A 124 -9.20 -15.92 -3.05
C ASP A 124 -7.92 -15.44 -3.73
N VAL A 125 -7.08 -16.37 -4.24
CA VAL A 125 -5.83 -15.99 -4.90
C VAL A 125 -6.07 -15.23 -6.20
N GLU A 126 -7.10 -15.59 -6.96
CA GLU A 126 -7.54 -14.83 -8.14
C GLU A 126 -7.96 -13.41 -7.76
N TRP A 127 -8.82 -13.28 -6.73
CA TRP A 127 -9.34 -12.00 -6.27
C TRP A 127 -8.21 -11.07 -5.80
N TYR A 128 -7.29 -11.56 -4.94
CA TYR A 128 -6.15 -10.77 -4.47
C TYR A 128 -5.24 -10.34 -5.62
N TYR A 129 -4.94 -11.25 -6.54
CA TYR A 129 -4.10 -10.94 -7.69
C TYR A 129 -4.73 -9.84 -8.58
N ARG A 130 -6.03 -9.96 -8.91
CA ARG A 130 -6.75 -8.91 -9.65
C ARG A 130 -6.73 -7.59 -8.90
N TRP A 131 -6.98 -7.63 -7.60
CA TRP A 131 -6.96 -6.44 -6.76
C TRP A 131 -5.60 -5.73 -6.85
N TYR A 132 -4.50 -6.43 -6.65
CA TYR A 132 -3.16 -5.86 -6.71
C TYR A 132 -2.78 -5.33 -8.09
N VAL A 133 -3.13 -6.06 -9.15
CA VAL A 133 -2.75 -5.68 -10.53
C VAL A 133 -3.68 -4.62 -11.10
N GLU A 134 -4.99 -4.76 -10.92
CA GLU A 134 -6.00 -3.90 -11.57
C GLU A 134 -6.39 -2.69 -10.72
N GLU A 135 -6.72 -2.90 -9.44
CA GLU A 135 -7.24 -1.84 -8.57
C GLU A 135 -6.13 -0.99 -7.97
N GLU A 136 -5.16 -1.63 -7.33
CA GLU A 136 -4.01 -0.92 -6.74
C GLU A 136 -2.97 -0.53 -7.78
N GLY A 137 -2.88 -1.30 -8.87
CA GLY A 137 -1.94 -1.05 -9.95
C GLY A 137 -0.48 -1.16 -9.51
N LEU A 138 -0.16 -2.06 -8.57
CA LEU A 138 1.16 -2.16 -7.92
C LEU A 138 2.34 -2.21 -8.89
N LEU A 139 2.12 -2.77 -10.09
CA LEU A 139 3.13 -2.97 -11.13
C LEU A 139 3.09 -1.87 -12.23
N GLY A 140 2.40 -0.75 -12.01
CA GLY A 140 2.22 0.31 -13.02
C GLY A 140 1.25 -0.04 -14.14
N THR A 141 0.51 -1.14 -14.02
CA THR A 141 -0.40 -1.67 -15.06
C THR A 141 -1.87 -1.62 -14.66
N GLY A 142 -2.22 -0.87 -13.62
CA GLY A 142 -3.57 -0.76 -13.10
C GLY A 142 -4.60 -0.32 -14.14
N ARG A 143 -5.86 -0.70 -13.91
CA ARG A 143 -6.98 -0.34 -14.80
C ARG A 143 -7.57 1.03 -14.50
N ARG A 144 -7.34 1.59 -13.32
CA ARG A 144 -7.79 2.95 -13.03
C ARG A 144 -6.94 3.97 -13.76
N ILE A 145 -7.50 5.13 -14.08
CA ILE A 145 -6.77 6.21 -14.78
C ILE A 145 -5.59 6.75 -13.96
N LYS A 146 -5.65 6.62 -12.64
CA LYS A 146 -4.53 6.87 -11.71
C LYS A 146 -4.45 5.72 -10.71
N THR A 147 -3.24 5.35 -10.36
CA THR A 147 -2.93 4.26 -9.42
C THR A 147 -1.95 4.75 -8.35
N PRO A 148 -2.44 5.54 -7.37
CA PRO A 148 -1.57 6.15 -6.35
C PRO A 148 -0.81 5.14 -5.49
N HIS A 149 -1.19 3.86 -5.50
CA HIS A 149 -0.47 2.78 -4.78
C HIS A 149 0.54 2.02 -5.67
N SER A 150 0.80 2.45 -6.89
CA SER A 150 1.82 1.81 -7.73
C SER A 150 3.21 1.93 -7.12
N TYR A 151 4.00 0.84 -7.17
CA TYR A 151 5.41 0.86 -6.72
C TYR A 151 6.38 1.30 -7.83
N VAL A 152 5.91 1.44 -9.04
CA VAL A 152 6.70 1.85 -10.20
C VAL A 152 5.98 2.93 -10.99
N ASP A 153 6.75 3.79 -11.68
CA ASP A 153 6.19 4.82 -12.54
C ASP A 153 7.21 5.29 -13.58
N GLY A 154 6.93 5.01 -14.85
CA GLY A 154 7.78 5.39 -15.97
C GLY A 154 9.20 4.83 -15.87
N ASP A 155 10.16 5.71 -15.68
CA ASP A 155 11.60 5.40 -15.51
C ASP A 155 11.94 4.94 -14.08
N PHE A 156 11.03 5.15 -13.13
CA PHE A 156 11.20 4.70 -11.75
C PHE A 156 10.76 3.24 -11.60
N LYS A 157 11.65 2.33 -11.91
CA LYS A 157 11.43 0.89 -11.94
C LYS A 157 12.71 0.14 -11.59
N VAL A 158 12.59 -1.17 -11.38
CA VAL A 158 13.75 -2.08 -11.24
C VAL A 158 14.49 -2.15 -12.57
N GLU A 159 15.80 -2.06 -12.53
CA GLU A 159 16.70 -2.24 -13.66
C GLU A 159 17.42 -3.58 -13.58
N GLU A 160 17.97 -4.04 -14.71
CA GLU A 160 18.71 -5.31 -14.75
C GLU A 160 19.93 -5.28 -13.83
N GLY A 161 20.03 -6.28 -12.98
CA GLY A 161 21.09 -6.41 -11.99
C GLY A 161 20.83 -5.70 -10.66
N ASP A 162 19.75 -4.94 -10.52
CA ASP A 162 19.37 -4.31 -9.24
C ASP A 162 19.20 -5.36 -8.13
N VAL A 163 19.60 -4.99 -6.93
CA VAL A 163 19.22 -5.70 -5.71
C VAL A 163 17.82 -5.29 -5.32
N VAL A 164 16.85 -6.18 -5.49
CA VAL A 164 15.45 -5.95 -5.11
C VAL A 164 15.26 -6.28 -3.64
N VAL A 165 14.78 -5.30 -2.87
CA VAL A 165 14.48 -5.46 -1.45
C VAL A 165 13.00 -5.17 -1.24
N ASP A 166 12.22 -6.22 -0.99
CA ASP A 166 10.75 -6.13 -0.81
C ASP A 166 10.42 -6.26 0.68
N ILE A 167 10.15 -5.12 1.31
CA ILE A 167 9.88 -5.02 2.75
C ILE A 167 8.37 -4.97 2.98
N GLY A 168 7.84 -6.00 3.67
CA GLY A 168 6.40 -6.25 3.77
C GLY A 168 5.88 -6.86 2.48
N CYS A 169 6.52 -7.95 2.03
CA CYS A 169 6.29 -8.45 0.69
C CYS A 169 4.97 -9.21 0.50
N SER A 170 4.30 -9.66 1.56
CA SER A 170 3.06 -10.45 1.45
C SER A 170 3.25 -11.68 0.54
N ASP A 171 2.58 -11.73 -0.63
CA ASP A 171 2.79 -12.76 -1.66
C ASP A 171 4.02 -12.50 -2.56
N ALA A 172 4.66 -11.35 -2.37
CA ALA A 172 5.82 -10.85 -3.11
C ALA A 172 5.58 -10.68 -4.62
N LEU A 173 4.36 -10.33 -5.04
CA LEU A 173 4.04 -10.06 -6.45
C LEU A 173 5.04 -9.09 -7.08
N PHE A 174 5.40 -8.00 -6.36
CA PHE A 174 6.34 -7.00 -6.87
C PHE A 174 7.74 -7.59 -7.13
N ALA A 175 8.31 -8.28 -6.14
CA ALA A 175 9.60 -8.93 -6.30
C ALA A 175 9.57 -10.06 -7.33
N PHE A 176 8.45 -10.80 -7.42
CA PHE A 176 8.27 -11.88 -8.37
C PHE A 176 8.17 -11.38 -9.82
N ASP A 177 7.50 -10.24 -10.03
CA ASP A 177 7.42 -9.58 -11.34
C ASP A 177 8.79 -9.21 -11.90
N ASN A 178 9.73 -8.86 -11.02
CA ASN A 178 11.08 -8.42 -11.33
C ASN A 178 12.14 -9.54 -11.15
N ALA A 179 11.72 -10.77 -10.80
CA ALA A 179 12.65 -11.80 -10.38
C ALA A 179 13.66 -12.23 -11.48
N GLU A 180 13.32 -12.08 -12.76
CA GLU A 180 14.25 -12.45 -13.83
C GLU A 180 15.43 -11.47 -13.94
N ILE A 181 15.13 -10.18 -13.89
CA ILE A 181 16.10 -9.09 -14.10
C ILE A 181 16.87 -8.72 -12.82
N ALA A 182 16.34 -9.02 -11.64
CA ALA A 182 16.99 -8.74 -10.38
C ALA A 182 18.31 -9.51 -10.24
N GLY A 183 19.37 -8.85 -9.77
CA GLY A 183 20.64 -9.49 -9.42
C GLY A 183 20.53 -10.31 -8.14
N GLN A 184 19.94 -9.74 -7.09
CA GLN A 184 19.62 -10.39 -5.81
C GLN A 184 18.23 -9.98 -5.37
N ILE A 185 17.57 -10.80 -4.55
CA ILE A 185 16.21 -10.58 -4.05
C ILE A 185 16.17 -10.81 -2.55
N TYR A 186 15.76 -9.80 -1.82
CA TYR A 186 15.57 -9.85 -0.37
C TYR A 186 14.10 -9.69 -0.04
N LEU A 187 13.48 -10.72 0.54
CA LEU A 187 12.06 -10.76 0.90
C LEU A 187 11.91 -10.70 2.41
N PHE A 188 11.16 -9.72 2.90
CA PHE A 188 10.85 -9.58 4.32
C PHE A 188 9.35 -9.65 4.55
N GLU A 189 8.91 -10.70 5.25
CA GLU A 189 7.51 -10.91 5.61
C GLU A 189 7.40 -11.47 7.03
N SER A 190 6.83 -10.67 7.91
CA SER A 190 6.71 -11.03 9.34
C SER A 190 5.71 -12.14 9.61
N TRP A 191 4.66 -12.25 8.78
CA TRP A 191 3.65 -13.27 8.93
C TRP A 191 4.09 -14.61 8.32
N LYS A 192 4.59 -15.48 9.17
CA LYS A 192 5.18 -16.77 8.80
C LYS A 192 4.30 -17.68 7.94
N ARG A 193 2.98 -17.42 7.88
CA ARG A 193 2.07 -18.19 7.01
C ARG A 193 2.35 -17.99 5.53
N TRP A 194 3.03 -16.90 5.14
CA TRP A 194 3.46 -16.68 3.77
C TRP A 194 4.67 -17.50 3.37
N ARG A 195 5.51 -17.91 4.32
CA ARG A 195 6.79 -18.56 4.04
C ARG A 195 6.71 -19.73 3.05
N PRO A 196 5.78 -20.72 3.19
CA PRO A 196 5.71 -21.83 2.24
C PRO A 196 5.34 -21.39 0.80
N ALA A 197 4.51 -20.35 0.66
CA ALA A 197 4.14 -19.79 -0.63
C ALA A 197 5.33 -19.06 -1.27
N LEU A 198 6.04 -18.22 -0.50
CA LEU A 198 7.23 -17.50 -0.96
C LEU A 198 8.35 -18.47 -1.37
N GLU A 199 8.64 -19.49 -0.56
CA GLU A 199 9.63 -20.53 -0.92
C GLU A 199 9.24 -21.26 -2.21
N ALA A 200 7.95 -21.52 -2.44
CA ALA A 200 7.48 -22.18 -3.65
C ALA A 200 7.53 -21.26 -4.88
N SER A 201 7.13 -19.99 -4.74
CA SER A 201 7.15 -19.01 -5.83
C SER A 201 8.58 -18.74 -6.30
N PHE A 202 9.50 -18.60 -5.36
CA PHE A 202 10.90 -18.27 -5.65
C PHE A 202 11.84 -19.48 -5.79
N ASP A 203 11.32 -20.71 -5.78
CA ASP A 203 12.12 -21.93 -6.01
C ASP A 203 12.98 -21.86 -7.30
N PRO A 204 12.49 -21.33 -8.44
CA PRO A 204 13.31 -21.13 -9.63
C PRO A 204 14.43 -20.09 -9.47
N PHE A 205 14.31 -19.20 -8.50
CA PHE A 205 15.24 -18.08 -8.22
C PHE A 205 15.99 -18.24 -6.88
N ARG A 206 15.95 -19.42 -6.27
CA ARG A 206 16.46 -19.68 -4.92
C ARG A 206 17.91 -19.28 -4.70
N GLU A 207 18.74 -19.37 -5.74
CA GLU A 207 20.17 -19.03 -5.70
C GLU A 207 20.43 -17.55 -5.41
N LYS A 208 19.47 -16.68 -5.77
CA LYS A 208 19.54 -15.23 -5.59
C LYS A 208 18.46 -14.67 -4.67
N THR A 209 17.72 -15.54 -3.95
CA THR A 209 16.60 -15.12 -3.09
C THR A 209 16.89 -15.38 -1.62
N HIS A 210 16.80 -14.33 -0.82
CA HIS A 210 17.00 -14.33 0.63
C HIS A 210 15.67 -14.04 1.32
N LEU A 211 15.09 -15.03 2.01
CA LEU A 211 13.77 -14.92 2.66
C LEU A 211 13.88 -14.80 4.18
N PHE A 212 13.37 -13.72 4.72
CA PHE A 212 13.33 -13.40 6.14
C PHE A 212 11.90 -13.39 6.67
N SER A 213 11.56 -14.35 7.56
CA SER A 213 10.27 -14.35 8.29
C SER A 213 10.38 -13.48 9.55
N ARG A 214 10.74 -12.21 9.38
CA ARG A 214 10.92 -11.19 10.41
C ARG A 214 10.47 -9.83 9.88
N ALA A 215 9.98 -8.98 10.79
CA ALA A 215 9.70 -7.59 10.47
C ALA A 215 11.01 -6.81 10.32
N VAL A 216 11.12 -5.95 9.30
CA VAL A 216 12.19 -4.96 9.27
C VAL A 216 11.84 -3.84 10.25
N SER A 217 12.77 -3.49 11.13
CA SER A 217 12.55 -2.47 12.16
C SER A 217 13.87 -1.78 12.56
N ASP A 218 13.83 -0.98 13.61
CA ASP A 218 14.99 -0.27 14.18
C ASP A 218 15.93 -1.16 15.02
N LYS A 219 15.58 -2.44 15.21
CA LYS A 219 16.36 -3.38 16.04
C LYS A 219 16.46 -4.76 15.40
N THR A 220 17.45 -5.55 15.82
CA THR A 220 17.59 -6.96 15.45
C THR A 220 17.33 -7.85 16.65
N GLY A 221 16.44 -8.83 16.46
CA GLY A 221 16.01 -9.77 17.48
C GLY A 221 15.34 -11.01 16.89
N LYS A 222 14.55 -11.71 17.72
CA LYS A 222 13.88 -12.95 17.31
C LYS A 222 12.81 -12.74 16.25
N ARG A 223 12.10 -11.59 16.29
CA ARG A 223 10.97 -11.27 15.40
C ARG A 223 11.29 -10.12 14.44
N ASP A 224 12.31 -9.34 14.74
CA ASP A 224 12.71 -8.13 14.05
C ASP A 224 14.11 -8.25 13.47
N ILE A 225 14.41 -7.48 12.45
CA ILE A 225 15.74 -7.37 11.87
C ILE A 225 15.95 -5.96 11.30
N ARG A 226 17.11 -5.36 11.54
CA ARG A 226 17.48 -4.13 10.85
C ARG A 226 17.87 -4.45 9.41
N LEU A 227 17.54 -3.56 8.49
CA LEU A 227 17.86 -3.72 7.08
C LEU A 227 19.36 -3.95 6.86
N CYS A 228 20.21 -3.17 7.49
CA CYS A 228 21.67 -3.26 7.38
C CYS A 228 22.27 -4.56 7.97
N ASP A 229 21.52 -5.28 8.83
CA ASP A 229 21.99 -6.57 9.37
C ASP A 229 21.63 -7.74 8.43
N ALA A 230 20.65 -7.55 7.56
CA ALA A 230 20.13 -8.57 6.64
C ALA A 230 20.72 -8.45 5.24
N VAL A 231 20.81 -7.25 4.69
CA VAL A 231 21.26 -6.99 3.32
C VAL A 231 22.76 -6.72 3.32
N ARG A 232 23.51 -7.57 2.62
CA ARG A 232 24.97 -7.56 2.65
C ARG A 232 25.54 -7.71 1.24
N GLU A 233 25.22 -6.76 0.38
CA GLU A 233 25.78 -6.69 -0.96
C GLU A 233 26.97 -5.72 -1.02
N PRO A 234 27.80 -5.78 -2.06
CA PRO A 234 28.90 -4.83 -2.26
C PRO A 234 28.41 -3.37 -2.30
N ASP A 235 29.22 -2.44 -1.78
CA ASP A 235 28.90 -1.00 -1.72
C ASP A 235 28.63 -0.35 -3.09
N SER A 236 28.97 -1.02 -4.20
CA SER A 236 28.68 -0.54 -5.56
C SER A 236 27.32 -0.98 -6.10
N SER A 237 26.58 -1.78 -5.33
CA SER A 237 25.28 -2.30 -5.77
C SER A 237 24.24 -1.20 -5.90
N HIS A 238 23.36 -1.35 -6.89
CA HIS A 238 22.16 -0.53 -7.04
C HIS A 238 21.01 -1.28 -6.40
N TYR A 239 20.20 -0.55 -5.66
CA TYR A 239 19.05 -1.11 -4.93
C TYR A 239 17.75 -0.53 -5.43
N PHE A 240 16.78 -1.41 -5.61
CA PHE A 240 15.38 -1.03 -5.62
C PHE A 240 14.71 -1.55 -4.36
N ILE A 241 14.31 -0.66 -3.46
CA ILE A 241 13.66 -0.99 -2.20
C ILE A 241 12.18 -0.65 -2.32
N LYS A 242 11.29 -1.64 -2.15
CA LYS A 242 9.86 -1.42 -1.92
C LYS A 242 9.59 -1.54 -0.42
N MET A 243 8.83 -0.62 0.16
CA MET A 243 8.51 -0.61 1.58
C MET A 243 7.02 -0.33 1.81
N ASP A 244 6.34 -1.32 2.40
CA ASP A 244 4.93 -1.26 2.76
C ASP A 244 4.72 -2.11 4.02
N ILE A 245 4.78 -1.49 5.21
CA ILE A 245 4.90 -2.16 6.52
C ILE A 245 4.01 -1.58 7.60
N GLU A 246 2.84 -1.10 7.20
CA GLU A 246 1.76 -0.75 8.13
C GLU A 246 2.14 0.30 9.20
N GLY A 247 2.93 1.32 8.80
CA GLY A 247 3.30 2.47 9.63
C GLY A 247 4.64 2.35 10.38
N GLY A 248 5.48 1.37 9.99
CA GLY A 248 6.86 1.21 10.48
C GLY A 248 7.91 1.95 9.66
N GLU A 249 7.54 2.57 8.55
CA GLU A 249 8.42 3.13 7.52
C GLU A 249 9.42 4.14 8.07
N ARG A 250 8.95 5.08 8.89
CA ARG A 250 9.82 6.12 9.52
C ARG A 250 10.93 5.50 10.37
N ALA A 251 10.61 4.48 11.15
CA ALA A 251 11.59 3.82 12.02
C ALA A 251 12.64 3.06 11.20
N VAL A 252 12.21 2.41 10.12
CA VAL A 252 13.12 1.71 9.20
C VAL A 252 14.02 2.69 8.47
N ILE A 253 13.49 3.80 7.93
CA ILE A 253 14.30 4.83 7.27
C ILE A 253 15.34 5.42 8.23
N ALA A 254 14.91 5.78 9.45
CA ALA A 254 15.82 6.33 10.47
C ALA A 254 16.95 5.36 10.83
N SER A 255 16.62 4.10 11.11
CA SER A 255 17.59 3.07 11.49
C SER A 255 18.50 2.60 10.35
N SER A 256 18.09 2.88 9.10
CA SER A 256 18.84 2.52 7.89
C SER A 256 19.55 3.70 7.24
N ALA A 257 19.64 4.86 7.92
CA ALA A 257 20.14 6.11 7.34
C ALA A 257 21.54 5.96 6.72
N ASP A 258 22.46 5.28 7.39
CA ASP A 258 23.82 5.06 6.87
C ASP A 258 23.87 4.11 5.69
N PHE A 259 23.01 3.08 5.69
CA PHE A 259 22.85 2.18 4.54
C PHE A 259 22.32 2.95 3.32
N LEU A 260 21.28 3.75 3.52
CA LEU A 260 20.66 4.54 2.47
C LEU A 260 21.59 5.62 1.89
N ARG A 261 22.46 6.23 2.71
CA ARG A 261 23.46 7.22 2.23
C ARG A 261 24.60 6.62 1.45
N ARG A 262 25.05 5.41 1.82
CA ARG A 262 26.27 4.78 1.21
C ARG A 262 26.00 4.07 -0.09
N ASN A 263 24.75 3.70 -0.34
CA ASN A 263 24.35 2.92 -1.51
C ASN A 263 23.56 3.76 -2.53
N LYS A 264 23.53 3.32 -3.76
CA LYS A 264 22.67 3.87 -4.81
C LYS A 264 21.28 3.24 -4.69
N VAL A 265 20.31 4.02 -4.28
CA VAL A 265 18.99 3.50 -3.91
C VAL A 265 17.88 4.21 -4.67
N LYS A 266 16.99 3.42 -5.29
CA LYS A 266 15.62 3.77 -5.62
C LYS A 266 14.73 3.21 -4.50
N LEU A 267 13.94 4.06 -3.84
CA LEU A 267 13.03 3.68 -2.77
C LEU A 267 11.59 4.00 -3.17
N SER A 268 10.76 2.98 -3.27
CA SER A 268 9.30 3.08 -3.36
C SER A 268 8.70 2.79 -1.99
N CYS A 269 8.17 3.80 -1.33
CA CYS A 269 7.72 3.70 0.05
C CYS A 269 6.27 4.15 0.20
N CYS A 270 5.43 3.34 0.84
CA CYS A 270 4.07 3.74 1.18
C CYS A 270 4.08 4.85 2.23
N VAL A 271 3.21 5.87 2.00
CA VAL A 271 3.13 7.07 2.85
C VAL A 271 1.69 7.36 3.31
N TYR A 272 0.83 6.36 3.23
CA TYR A 272 -0.60 6.50 3.54
C TYR A 272 -1.00 5.91 4.90
N HIS A 273 -0.11 5.21 5.60
CA HIS A 273 -0.47 4.52 6.85
C HIS A 273 -0.79 5.48 7.99
N ARG A 274 -0.08 6.61 8.08
CA ARG A 274 -0.39 7.69 9.02
C ARG A 274 -0.68 8.98 8.25
N GLN A 275 -1.49 9.86 8.86
CA GLN A 275 -1.92 11.09 8.19
C GLN A 275 -0.77 12.00 7.75
N ASP A 276 0.31 12.04 8.52
CA ASP A 276 1.49 12.90 8.29
C ASP A 276 2.71 12.14 7.72
N ASP A 277 2.53 10.89 7.24
CA ASP A 277 3.65 10.09 6.71
C ASP A 277 4.25 10.72 5.46
N ALA A 278 3.43 11.27 4.58
CA ALA A 278 3.91 11.85 3.33
C ALA A 278 4.95 12.95 3.58
N GLU A 279 4.61 13.95 4.39
CA GLU A 279 5.48 15.07 4.71
C GLU A 279 6.69 14.63 5.53
N ALA A 280 6.47 13.79 6.55
CA ALA A 280 7.53 13.34 7.45
C ALA A 280 8.57 12.48 6.71
N ILE A 281 8.13 11.51 5.91
CA ILE A 281 9.01 10.62 5.14
C ILE A 281 9.75 11.42 4.06
N SER A 282 9.06 12.34 3.35
CA SER A 282 9.69 13.23 2.37
C SER A 282 10.81 14.07 3.00
N ALA A 283 10.55 14.66 4.18
CA ALA A 283 11.56 15.42 4.91
C ALA A 283 12.76 14.57 5.36
N MET A 284 12.52 13.34 5.85
CA MET A 284 13.58 12.40 6.23
C MET A 284 14.46 12.03 5.03
N LEU A 285 13.85 11.68 3.89
CA LEU A 285 14.56 11.29 2.67
C LEU A 285 15.37 12.47 2.09
N LYS A 286 14.81 13.68 2.10
CA LYS A 286 15.55 14.90 1.73
C LYS A 286 16.77 15.11 2.62
N GLY A 287 16.66 14.89 3.93
CA GLY A 287 17.78 14.95 4.89
C GLY A 287 18.86 13.88 4.66
N LEU A 288 18.52 12.81 3.94
CA LEU A 288 19.44 11.76 3.51
C LEU A 288 20.05 11.99 2.11
N GLY A 289 19.69 13.09 1.44
CA GLY A 289 20.21 13.44 0.12
C GLY A 289 19.40 12.87 -1.06
N PHE A 290 18.18 12.37 -0.80
CA PHE A 290 17.30 11.87 -1.86
C PHE A 290 16.52 13.02 -2.51
N THR A 291 16.31 12.88 -3.82
CA THR A 291 15.25 13.59 -4.55
C THR A 291 14.01 12.70 -4.54
N SER A 292 12.83 13.28 -4.36
CA SER A 292 11.59 12.50 -4.28
C SER A 292 10.41 13.19 -4.94
N ARG A 293 9.42 12.37 -5.34
CA ARG A 293 8.09 12.78 -5.78
C ARG A 293 7.04 11.79 -5.31
N TYR A 294 5.80 12.20 -5.22
CA TYR A 294 4.70 11.29 -4.93
C TYR A 294 4.19 10.60 -6.21
N SER A 295 3.53 9.45 -6.02
CA SER A 295 2.69 8.83 -7.03
C SER A 295 1.55 9.77 -7.44
N ASP A 296 1.04 9.62 -8.68
CA ASP A 296 -0.04 10.46 -9.18
C ASP A 296 -1.37 10.11 -8.51
N GLY A 297 -2.04 11.15 -8.00
CA GLY A 297 -3.33 11.08 -7.34
C GLY A 297 -3.26 10.78 -5.84
N TYR A 298 -4.46 10.60 -5.28
CA TYR A 298 -4.66 10.42 -3.84
C TYR A 298 -5.49 9.19 -3.55
N MET A 299 -5.30 8.64 -2.36
CA MET A 299 -6.12 7.57 -1.78
C MET A 299 -7.10 8.17 -0.77
N LEU A 300 -8.24 7.49 -0.58
CA LEU A 300 -9.19 7.78 0.49
C LEU A 300 -9.29 6.57 1.44
N PRO A 301 -8.25 6.30 2.25
CA PRO A 301 -8.18 5.12 3.10
C PRO A 301 -9.08 5.25 4.33
N LEU A 302 -9.65 4.13 4.80
CA LEU A 302 -10.49 4.08 5.98
C LEU A 302 -9.68 3.70 7.23
N PHE A 303 -8.76 4.55 7.66
CA PHE A 303 -7.98 4.36 8.89
C PHE A 303 -8.62 5.03 10.10
N ASN A 304 -8.14 4.68 11.31
CA ASN A 304 -8.66 5.25 12.56
C ASN A 304 -8.13 6.65 12.86
N ASP A 305 -6.95 6.98 12.33
CA ASP A 305 -6.28 8.27 12.50
C ASP A 305 -6.63 9.29 11.40
N ILE A 306 -7.62 8.98 10.57
CA ILE A 306 -7.98 9.84 9.45
C ILE A 306 -8.51 11.20 9.95
N VAL A 307 -7.95 12.27 9.40
CA VAL A 307 -8.35 13.66 9.65
C VAL A 307 -8.44 14.41 8.32
N CYS A 308 -9.07 15.59 8.33
CA CYS A 308 -9.09 16.48 7.16
C CYS A 308 -7.66 16.76 6.67
N PRO A 309 -7.40 16.67 5.35
CA PRO A 309 -8.32 16.61 4.21
C PRO A 309 -8.84 15.22 3.82
N TYR A 310 -8.58 14.16 4.58
CA TYR A 310 -9.00 12.77 4.38
C TYR A 310 -8.27 12.02 3.26
N PHE A 311 -7.82 12.72 2.23
CA PHE A 311 -7.03 12.18 1.14
C PHE A 311 -5.56 12.04 1.55
N ARG A 312 -4.89 11.01 1.04
CA ARG A 312 -3.48 10.73 1.31
C ARG A 312 -2.73 10.38 0.03
N HIS A 313 -1.49 10.83 -0.10
CA HIS A 313 -0.59 10.25 -1.10
C HIS A 313 -0.40 8.76 -0.84
N GLY A 314 -0.30 7.96 -1.89
CA GLY A 314 -0.11 6.51 -1.77
C GLY A 314 1.35 6.14 -1.55
N VAL A 315 2.20 6.49 -2.52
CA VAL A 315 3.61 6.11 -2.56
C VAL A 315 4.50 7.33 -2.78
N ILE A 316 5.65 7.36 -2.14
CA ILE A 316 6.75 8.27 -2.47
C ILE A 316 7.84 7.50 -3.23
N TYR A 317 8.24 8.01 -4.38
CA TYR A 317 9.38 7.55 -5.15
C TYR A 317 10.58 8.44 -4.84
N ALA A 318 11.65 7.85 -4.37
CA ALA A 318 12.84 8.58 -3.97
C ALA A 318 14.12 7.94 -4.52
N ARG A 319 15.09 8.75 -4.97
CA ARG A 319 16.40 8.28 -5.40
C ARG A 319 17.51 9.22 -4.96
N ASN A 320 18.71 8.68 -4.76
CA ASN A 320 19.89 9.44 -4.32
C ASN A 320 21.05 9.46 -5.35
N PHE A 321 20.76 9.10 -6.60
CA PHE A 321 21.72 9.11 -7.71
C PHE A 321 21.03 9.51 -9.03
#